data_9f0bb5159e1436abb331aee378fca4d3
#
_entry.id   9f0bb5159e1436abb331aee378fca4d3
#
_cell.length_a   1.000
_cell.length_b   1.000
_cell.length_c   1.000
_cell.angle_alpha   90.00
_cell.angle_beta   90.00
_cell.angle_gamma   90.00
#
_symmetry.space_group_name_H-M   'P 1'
#
loop_
_entity.id
_entity.type
_entity.pdbx_description
1 polymer ?
#
loop_
_entity_poly.entity_id
_entity_poly.type
_entity_poly.pdbx_seq_one_letter_code
_entity_poly.pdbx_strand_id
1 'polypeptide(L)'
;MKSIIKQLYTILLVTVACLTVAGCSDDFKSNLRLDGDVWVNSIKLDEYAGTIDYQNKTIVVGVPYDYDVTRMAVSEINLSEGATASIAVGETIDFSLPVSLTVKNGDVQMNYTITVKRDEAKILTFKLNDTYVGKVDQLSKTISVVVPLTVDITQLKGTFTVTDGATVAPASGSIQDFTNPVTYTATYRSAVTPYVVTVTQGNVIPTAFVGTASSVSLLTSPEEKA
;
A
#
# COMPACT_ATOMS: atom_id res chain seq x y z
N MET A 1 -10.80 1.15 84.41
CA MET A 1 -10.67 1.74 83.10
C MET A 1 -9.61 1.13 82.17
N LYS A 2 -8.37 0.86 82.64
CA LYS A 2 -7.29 0.30 81.79
C LYS A 2 -7.58 -1.14 81.28
N SER A 3 -8.37 -1.96 82.05
CA SER A 3 -8.66 -3.36 81.69
C SER A 3 -9.66 -3.44 80.52
N ILE A 4 -10.66 -2.57 80.51
CA ILE A 4 -11.72 -2.55 79.47
C ILE A 4 -11.18 -2.06 78.15
N ILE A 5 -10.27 -1.10 78.17
CA ILE A 5 -9.60 -0.58 76.96
C ILE A 5 -8.70 -1.66 76.30
N LYS A 6 -8.00 -2.47 77.11
CA LYS A 6 -7.21 -3.59 76.58
C LYS A 6 -8.10 -4.68 75.96
N GLN A 7 -9.23 -5.01 76.58
CA GLN A 7 -10.18 -5.98 76.02
C GLN A 7 -10.81 -5.48 74.72
N LEU A 8 -11.18 -4.19 74.63
CA LEU A 8 -11.68 -3.58 73.43
C LEU A 8 -10.64 -3.57 72.30
N TYR A 9 -9.36 -3.31 72.64
CA TYR A 9 -8.27 -3.34 71.65
C TYR A 9 -8.00 -4.73 71.13
N THR A 10 -8.08 -5.76 71.97
CA THR A 10 -7.90 -7.15 71.57
C THR A 10 -9.06 -7.65 70.72
N ILE A 11 -10.29 -7.27 71.02
CA ILE A 11 -11.47 -7.58 70.17
C ILE A 11 -11.39 -6.86 68.82
N LEU A 12 -10.98 -5.58 68.79
CA LEU A 12 -10.77 -4.85 67.58
C LEU A 12 -9.65 -5.44 66.68
N LEU A 13 -8.55 -5.88 67.29
CA LEU A 13 -7.44 -6.49 66.59
C LEU A 13 -7.80 -7.88 66.01
N VAL A 14 -8.60 -8.66 66.73
CA VAL A 14 -9.11 -9.96 66.22
C VAL A 14 -10.13 -9.79 65.12
N THR A 15 -11.00 -8.79 65.20
CA THR A 15 -11.99 -8.50 64.11
C THR A 15 -11.31 -7.96 62.88
N VAL A 16 -10.27 -7.12 63.00
CA VAL A 16 -9.47 -6.66 61.84
C VAL A 16 -8.67 -7.82 61.24
N ALA A 17 -8.09 -8.71 62.03
CA ALA A 17 -7.40 -9.88 61.52
C ALA A 17 -8.33 -10.91 60.85
N CYS A 18 -9.58 -11.05 61.29
CA CYS A 18 -10.58 -11.89 60.61
C CYS A 18 -11.10 -11.29 59.29
N LEU A 19 -11.08 -9.95 59.13
CA LEU A 19 -11.49 -9.29 57.91
C LEU A 19 -10.46 -9.37 56.78
N THR A 20 -9.21 -9.72 57.09
CA THR A 20 -8.15 -9.84 56.09
C THR A 20 -7.97 -11.25 55.50
N VAL A 21 -8.64 -12.27 56.02
CA VAL A 21 -8.57 -13.66 55.50
C VAL A 21 -9.84 -14.13 54.80
N ALA A 22 -10.86 -13.27 54.67
CA ALA A 22 -12.10 -13.62 53.94
C ALA A 22 -12.08 -13.07 52.50
N GLY A 23 -10.93 -13.04 51.88
CA GLY A 23 -10.78 -12.41 50.57
C GLY A 23 -9.96 -13.15 49.54
N CYS A 24 -9.73 -14.44 49.69
CA CYS A 24 -9.29 -15.31 48.60
C CYS A 24 -10.06 -16.62 48.70
N SER A 25 -11.29 -16.62 48.21
CA SER A 25 -11.87 -17.87 47.75
C SER A 25 -11.14 -18.25 46.48
N ASP A 26 -10.46 -19.39 46.50
CA ASP A 26 -9.86 -20.07 45.34
C ASP A 26 -10.90 -20.40 44.22
N ASP A 27 -12.12 -19.91 44.35
CA ASP A 27 -13.23 -20.13 43.39
C ASP A 27 -13.26 -19.14 42.25
N PHE A 28 -12.34 -18.15 42.18
CA PHE A 28 -12.09 -17.35 40.99
C PHE A 28 -10.95 -17.96 40.17
N LYS A 29 -10.95 -19.26 39.95
CA LYS A 29 -10.29 -19.82 38.76
C LYS A 29 -11.11 -19.36 37.59
N SER A 30 -10.72 -18.24 36.98
CA SER A 30 -11.23 -17.88 35.66
C SER A 30 -10.93 -19.08 34.76
N ASN A 31 -11.94 -19.72 34.23
CA ASN A 31 -11.79 -20.76 33.21
C ASN A 31 -11.23 -20.15 31.90
N LEU A 32 -10.72 -18.92 31.96
CA LEU A 32 -10.08 -18.23 30.86
C LEU A 32 -8.79 -18.96 30.45
N ARG A 33 -8.78 -19.43 29.21
CA ARG A 33 -7.62 -20.01 28.56
C ARG A 33 -6.90 -18.94 27.74
N LEU A 34 -5.88 -18.31 28.35
CA LEU A 34 -5.11 -17.21 27.76
C LEU A 34 -3.73 -17.66 27.24
N ASP A 35 -3.50 -18.97 27.17
CA ASP A 35 -2.24 -19.60 26.78
C ASP A 35 -2.18 -19.99 25.29
N GLY A 36 -3.22 -19.69 24.53
CA GLY A 36 -3.32 -20.04 23.12
C GLY A 36 -2.68 -19.01 22.20
N ASP A 37 -1.81 -19.47 21.31
CA ASP A 37 -1.30 -18.66 20.21
C ASP A 37 -2.35 -18.45 19.12
N VAL A 38 -2.42 -17.24 18.55
CA VAL A 38 -3.41 -16.82 17.55
C VAL A 38 -2.75 -16.26 16.29
N TRP A 39 -1.67 -16.91 15.84
CA TRP A 39 -0.95 -16.47 14.64
C TRP A 39 -1.49 -17.15 13.39
N VAL A 40 -1.50 -16.37 12.29
CA VAL A 40 -1.63 -16.90 10.93
C VAL A 40 -0.21 -17.17 10.42
N ASN A 41 0.13 -18.44 10.17
CA ASN A 41 1.45 -18.83 9.68
C ASN A 41 1.55 -18.69 8.16
N SER A 42 0.48 -19.08 7.45
CA SER A 42 0.35 -18.85 6.01
C SER A 42 -1.13 -18.77 5.60
N ILE A 43 -1.38 -18.10 4.50
CA ILE A 43 -2.69 -18.03 3.84
C ILE A 43 -2.49 -17.99 2.33
N LYS A 44 -3.36 -18.65 1.59
CA LYS A 44 -3.49 -18.51 0.14
C LYS A 44 -4.93 -18.25 -0.24
N LEU A 45 -5.10 -17.35 -1.19
CA LEU A 45 -6.35 -17.11 -1.88
C LEU A 45 -6.17 -17.58 -3.32
N ASP A 46 -6.95 -18.57 -3.74
CA ASP A 46 -6.71 -19.34 -4.95
C ASP A 46 -5.26 -19.87 -4.99
N GLU A 47 -4.45 -19.42 -5.93
CA GLU A 47 -3.02 -19.77 -6.05
C GLU A 47 -2.07 -18.73 -5.42
N TYR A 48 -2.60 -17.58 -4.95
CA TYR A 48 -1.80 -16.43 -4.51
C TYR A 48 -1.55 -16.47 -3.00
N ALA A 49 -0.27 -16.47 -2.64
CA ALA A 49 0.15 -16.45 -1.24
C ALA A 49 0.04 -15.05 -0.64
N GLY A 50 -0.43 -14.99 0.61
CA GLY A 50 -0.48 -13.75 1.39
C GLY A 50 0.85 -13.46 2.08
N THR A 51 1.23 -12.17 2.08
CA THR A 51 2.32 -11.65 2.90
C THR A 51 1.73 -11.12 4.21
N ILE A 52 2.21 -11.62 5.35
CA ILE A 52 1.66 -11.31 6.68
C ILE A 52 2.56 -10.30 7.38
N ASP A 53 1.96 -9.20 7.81
CA ASP A 53 2.56 -8.22 8.70
C ASP A 53 2.00 -8.42 10.11
N TYR A 54 2.82 -8.99 10.98
CA TYR A 54 2.43 -9.29 12.36
C TYR A 54 2.34 -8.06 13.26
N GLN A 55 3.02 -6.96 12.92
CA GLN A 55 2.96 -5.72 13.70
C GLN A 55 1.62 -5.01 13.46
N ASN A 56 1.25 -4.86 12.21
CA ASN A 56 0.02 -4.17 11.81
C ASN A 56 -1.19 -5.09 11.72
N LYS A 57 -1.00 -6.41 11.91
CA LYS A 57 -2.07 -7.43 11.76
C LYS A 57 -2.75 -7.36 10.39
N THR A 58 -1.95 -7.18 9.35
CA THR A 58 -2.42 -7.12 7.98
C THR A 58 -1.86 -8.26 7.15
N ILE A 59 -2.66 -8.71 6.19
CA ILE A 59 -2.30 -9.73 5.22
C ILE A 59 -2.54 -9.13 3.84
N VAL A 60 -1.51 -9.10 3.00
CA VAL A 60 -1.62 -8.57 1.64
C VAL A 60 -1.40 -9.68 0.64
N VAL A 61 -2.38 -9.89 -0.24
CA VAL A 61 -2.31 -10.85 -1.35
C VAL A 61 -2.19 -10.07 -2.66
N GLY A 62 -1.11 -10.29 -3.41
CA GLY A 62 -0.92 -9.70 -4.73
C GLY A 62 -1.47 -10.61 -5.82
N VAL A 63 -2.28 -10.05 -6.73
CA VAL A 63 -2.87 -10.77 -7.86
C VAL A 63 -2.62 -10.01 -9.17
N PRO A 64 -2.72 -10.64 -10.34
CA PRO A 64 -2.67 -9.97 -11.64
C PRO A 64 -3.68 -8.83 -11.73
N TYR A 65 -3.36 -7.82 -12.58
CA TYR A 65 -4.18 -6.61 -12.72
C TYR A 65 -5.64 -6.90 -13.13
N ASP A 66 -5.87 -7.88 -13.97
CA ASP A 66 -7.16 -8.28 -14.52
C ASP A 66 -7.85 -9.43 -13.75
N TYR A 67 -7.25 -9.85 -12.62
CA TYR A 67 -7.79 -10.95 -11.83
C TYR A 67 -9.13 -10.58 -11.18
N ASP A 68 -10.10 -11.50 -11.22
CA ASP A 68 -11.39 -11.32 -10.55
C ASP A 68 -11.28 -11.56 -9.04
N VAL A 69 -11.26 -10.47 -8.27
CA VAL A 69 -11.16 -10.52 -6.81
C VAL A 69 -12.52 -10.64 -6.11
N THR A 70 -13.62 -10.64 -6.88
CA THR A 70 -14.98 -10.70 -6.29
C THR A 70 -15.37 -12.11 -5.87
N ARG A 71 -14.59 -13.14 -6.29
CA ARG A 71 -14.89 -14.56 -6.04
C ARG A 71 -13.60 -15.37 -5.88
N MET A 72 -12.82 -15.07 -4.85
CA MET A 72 -11.59 -15.80 -4.56
C MET A 72 -11.85 -16.87 -3.50
N ALA A 73 -11.38 -18.09 -3.75
CA ALA A 73 -11.45 -19.17 -2.78
C ALA A 73 -10.29 -19.09 -1.79
N VAL A 74 -10.58 -19.32 -0.53
CA VAL A 74 -9.55 -19.51 0.49
C VAL A 74 -8.98 -20.91 0.36
N SER A 75 -7.87 -21.06 -0.34
CA SER A 75 -7.30 -22.38 -0.65
C SER A 75 -6.45 -22.95 0.47
N GLU A 76 -5.88 -22.10 1.33
CA GLU A 76 -5.04 -22.51 2.45
C GLU A 76 -5.09 -21.47 3.59
N ILE A 77 -5.26 -21.95 4.82
CA ILE A 77 -4.99 -21.17 6.03
C ILE A 77 -4.26 -22.10 7.01
N ASN A 78 -3.01 -21.77 7.35
CA ASN A 78 -2.25 -22.42 8.40
C ASN A 78 -2.18 -21.49 9.63
N LEU A 79 -2.61 -22.00 10.77
CA LEU A 79 -2.67 -21.28 12.04
C LEU A 79 -1.72 -21.90 13.05
N SER A 80 -1.56 -21.22 14.19
CA SER A 80 -0.97 -21.80 15.40
C SER A 80 -1.75 -23.04 15.83
N GLU A 81 -1.08 -23.94 16.55
CA GLU A 81 -1.69 -25.17 17.07
C GLU A 81 -2.90 -24.85 17.97
N GLY A 82 -4.02 -25.54 17.72
CA GLY A 82 -5.28 -25.33 18.44
C GLY A 82 -6.06 -24.08 18.09
N ALA A 83 -5.56 -23.22 17.20
CA ALA A 83 -6.28 -22.03 16.74
C ALA A 83 -7.32 -22.35 15.67
N THR A 84 -8.36 -21.54 15.61
CA THR A 84 -9.43 -21.58 14.60
C THR A 84 -9.61 -20.22 13.96
N ALA A 85 -10.02 -20.20 12.69
CA ALA A 85 -10.28 -18.99 11.93
C ALA A 85 -11.79 -18.76 11.73
N SER A 86 -12.19 -17.49 11.58
CA SER A 86 -13.57 -17.11 11.21
C SER A 86 -13.91 -17.39 9.75
N ILE A 87 -12.90 -17.66 8.93
CA ILE A 87 -13.02 -17.97 7.50
C ILE A 87 -12.51 -19.40 7.31
N ALA A 88 -13.26 -20.22 6.59
CA ALA A 88 -12.91 -21.61 6.35
C ALA A 88 -12.14 -21.81 5.04
N VAL A 89 -11.28 -22.82 5.01
CA VAL A 89 -10.68 -23.28 3.74
C VAL A 89 -11.78 -23.81 2.82
N GLY A 90 -11.76 -23.40 1.55
CA GLY A 90 -12.80 -23.69 0.55
C GLY A 90 -13.90 -22.63 0.48
N GLU A 91 -13.95 -21.68 1.40
CA GLU A 91 -14.91 -20.57 1.34
C GLU A 91 -14.53 -19.61 0.20
N THR A 92 -15.53 -19.13 -0.54
CA THR A 92 -15.38 -18.16 -1.62
C THR A 92 -15.86 -16.79 -1.13
N ILE A 93 -15.00 -15.77 -1.22
CA ILE A 93 -15.23 -14.45 -0.64
C ILE A 93 -14.94 -13.37 -1.68
N ASP A 94 -15.67 -12.26 -1.58
CA ASP A 94 -15.40 -11.01 -2.30
C ASP A 94 -14.33 -10.20 -1.57
N PHE A 95 -13.16 -10.05 -2.20
CA PHE A 95 -12.03 -9.27 -1.71
C PHE A 95 -11.88 -7.90 -2.41
N SER A 96 -12.94 -7.38 -3.03
CA SER A 96 -12.95 -6.01 -3.58
C SER A 96 -12.70 -4.95 -2.50
N LEU A 97 -13.05 -5.27 -1.26
CA LEU A 97 -12.77 -4.51 -0.05
C LEU A 97 -11.97 -5.34 0.95
N PRO A 98 -11.27 -4.69 1.90
CA PRO A 98 -10.57 -5.42 2.96
C PRO A 98 -11.52 -6.32 3.78
N VAL A 99 -11.12 -7.56 4.02
CA VAL A 99 -11.88 -8.57 4.76
C VAL A 99 -11.24 -8.84 6.10
N SER A 100 -12.04 -8.92 7.16
CA SER A 100 -11.56 -9.25 8.51
C SER A 100 -11.47 -10.76 8.71
N LEU A 101 -10.32 -11.22 9.18
CA LEU A 101 -10.08 -12.59 9.60
C LEU A 101 -9.85 -12.61 11.11
N THR A 102 -10.76 -13.22 11.86
CA THR A 102 -10.60 -13.43 13.30
C THR A 102 -10.01 -14.81 13.56
N VAL A 103 -8.91 -14.85 14.29
CA VAL A 103 -8.28 -16.11 14.76
C VAL A 103 -8.50 -16.23 16.26
N LYS A 104 -8.92 -17.41 16.72
CA LYS A 104 -9.21 -17.70 18.13
C LYS A 104 -8.51 -18.96 18.58
N ASN A 105 -8.01 -18.94 19.83
CA ASN A 105 -7.48 -20.10 20.51
C ASN A 105 -7.83 -19.98 22.00
N GLY A 106 -8.77 -20.83 22.47
CA GLY A 106 -9.37 -20.62 23.79
C GLY A 106 -10.10 -19.31 23.88
N ASP A 107 -9.74 -18.48 24.85
CA ASP A 107 -10.31 -17.14 25.08
C ASP A 107 -9.47 -16.02 24.46
N VAL A 108 -8.35 -16.36 23.82
CA VAL A 108 -7.52 -15.40 23.09
C VAL A 108 -8.05 -15.25 21.67
N GLN A 109 -8.13 -14.01 21.18
CA GLN A 109 -8.45 -13.75 19.79
C GLN A 109 -7.60 -12.64 19.20
N MET A 110 -7.37 -12.70 17.88
CA MET A 110 -6.66 -11.73 17.08
C MET A 110 -7.41 -11.48 15.79
N ASN A 111 -7.50 -10.21 15.39
CA ASN A 111 -8.10 -9.82 14.13
C ASN A 111 -7.01 -9.41 13.16
N TYR A 112 -7.01 -10.02 11.99
CA TYR A 112 -6.21 -9.64 10.84
C TYR A 112 -7.10 -8.99 9.78
N THR A 113 -6.53 -8.06 9.02
CA THR A 113 -7.19 -7.50 7.85
C THR A 113 -6.54 -8.03 6.59
N ILE A 114 -7.29 -8.77 5.78
CA ILE A 114 -6.84 -9.28 4.48
C ILE A 114 -7.17 -8.23 3.42
N THR A 115 -6.18 -7.83 2.64
CA THR A 115 -6.34 -6.92 1.51
C THR A 115 -5.75 -7.56 0.26
N VAL A 116 -6.55 -7.66 -0.79
CA VAL A 116 -6.06 -8.09 -2.10
C VAL A 116 -5.68 -6.85 -2.91
N LYS A 117 -4.45 -6.84 -3.41
CA LYS A 117 -3.93 -5.77 -4.27
C LYS A 117 -3.65 -6.33 -5.65
N ARG A 118 -4.18 -5.66 -6.67
CA ARG A 118 -3.80 -5.97 -8.04
C ARG A 118 -2.39 -5.47 -8.32
N ASP A 119 -1.57 -6.34 -8.87
CA ASP A 119 -0.22 -5.98 -9.31
C ASP A 119 -0.33 -4.96 -10.43
N GLU A 120 0.35 -3.85 -10.31
CA GLU A 120 0.35 -2.79 -11.31
C GLU A 120 1.78 -2.44 -11.70
N ALA A 121 2.02 -2.40 -13.00
CA ALA A 121 3.27 -1.90 -13.57
C ALA A 121 2.98 -0.57 -14.28
N LYS A 122 3.26 0.56 -13.65
CA LYS A 122 2.98 1.89 -14.19
C LYS A 122 4.23 2.75 -14.29
N ILE A 123 4.34 3.50 -15.37
CA ILE A 123 5.24 4.65 -15.46
C ILE A 123 4.49 5.84 -14.87
N LEU A 124 5.02 6.40 -13.77
CA LEU A 124 4.38 7.50 -13.03
C LEU A 124 4.79 8.87 -13.57
N THR A 125 6.08 9.02 -13.87
CA THR A 125 6.64 10.21 -14.50
C THR A 125 7.56 9.82 -15.63
N PHE A 126 7.72 10.69 -16.62
CA PHE A 126 8.64 10.48 -17.74
C PHE A 126 9.28 11.81 -18.14
N LYS A 127 10.58 11.78 -18.43
CA LYS A 127 11.33 12.93 -18.92
C LYS A 127 12.28 12.49 -20.04
N LEU A 128 12.56 13.38 -20.96
CA LEU A 128 13.64 13.25 -21.93
C LEU A 128 14.77 14.20 -21.56
N ASN A 129 16.00 13.66 -21.58
CA ASN A 129 17.24 14.37 -21.18
C ASN A 129 17.11 15.13 -19.85
N ASP A 130 16.33 14.61 -18.90
CA ASP A 130 16.01 15.18 -17.58
C ASP A 130 15.35 16.58 -17.62
N THR A 131 15.13 17.13 -18.79
CA THR A 131 14.65 18.49 -19.06
C THR A 131 13.22 18.51 -19.55
N TYR A 132 12.88 17.69 -20.54
CA TYR A 132 11.59 17.72 -21.22
C TYR A 132 10.60 16.78 -20.53
N VAL A 133 9.64 17.36 -19.81
CA VAL A 133 8.65 16.60 -19.04
C VAL A 133 7.58 16.03 -19.97
N GLY A 134 7.38 14.72 -19.90
CA GLY A 134 6.34 14.00 -20.62
C GLY A 134 5.01 14.01 -19.85
N LYS A 135 3.92 14.17 -20.57
CA LYS A 135 2.57 13.97 -20.05
C LYS A 135 2.23 12.49 -20.16
N VAL A 136 2.14 11.81 -19.02
CA VAL A 136 1.76 10.39 -18.93
C VAL A 136 0.24 10.29 -18.82
N ASP A 137 -0.39 9.60 -19.77
CA ASP A 137 -1.80 9.23 -19.73
C ASP A 137 -1.90 7.77 -19.29
N GLN A 138 -2.41 7.56 -18.07
CA GLN A 138 -2.56 6.23 -17.48
C GLN A 138 -3.69 5.42 -18.10
N LEU A 139 -4.67 6.06 -18.71
CA LEU A 139 -5.82 5.38 -19.31
C LEU A 139 -5.47 4.84 -20.69
N SER A 140 -4.94 5.70 -21.56
CA SER A 140 -4.54 5.33 -22.92
C SER A 140 -3.17 4.66 -23.01
N LYS A 141 -2.40 4.65 -21.91
CA LYS A 141 -1.02 4.16 -21.87
C LYS A 141 -0.11 4.85 -22.88
N THR A 142 -0.27 6.17 -23.00
CA THR A 142 0.54 7.00 -23.89
C THR A 142 1.34 8.03 -23.10
N ILE A 143 2.49 8.42 -23.64
CA ILE A 143 3.34 9.47 -23.09
C ILE A 143 3.65 10.43 -24.21
N SER A 144 3.26 11.68 -24.07
CA SER A 144 3.55 12.74 -25.05
C SER A 144 4.57 13.71 -24.50
N VAL A 145 5.62 13.95 -25.26
CA VAL A 145 6.68 14.90 -24.92
C VAL A 145 6.83 15.93 -26.05
N VAL A 146 6.88 17.21 -25.67
CA VAL A 146 7.16 18.28 -26.62
C VAL A 146 8.58 18.78 -26.37
N VAL A 147 9.38 18.85 -27.44
CA VAL A 147 10.75 19.35 -27.39
C VAL A 147 10.94 20.51 -28.39
N PRO A 148 11.90 21.41 -28.20
CA PRO A 148 12.22 22.46 -29.18
C PRO A 148 12.60 21.89 -30.55
N LEU A 149 12.34 22.64 -31.60
CA LEU A 149 12.70 22.27 -32.98
C LEU A 149 14.20 22.03 -33.18
N THR A 150 15.03 22.59 -32.33
CA THR A 150 16.51 22.47 -32.37
C THR A 150 17.07 21.20 -31.71
N VAL A 151 16.18 20.42 -31.08
CA VAL A 151 16.61 19.20 -30.35
C VAL A 151 16.70 18.03 -31.34
N ASP A 152 17.83 17.34 -31.31
CA ASP A 152 17.98 16.08 -32.04
C ASP A 152 17.18 14.97 -31.32
N ILE A 153 16.10 14.51 -31.96
CA ILE A 153 15.21 13.49 -31.41
C ILE A 153 15.70 12.07 -31.66
N THR A 154 16.80 11.89 -32.39
CA THR A 154 17.35 10.56 -32.68
C THR A 154 18.20 9.99 -31.53
N GLN A 155 18.58 10.82 -30.54
CA GLN A 155 19.45 10.44 -29.44
C GLN A 155 19.01 11.01 -28.09
N LEU A 156 17.78 10.73 -27.67
CA LEU A 156 17.26 11.20 -26.41
C LEU A 156 17.28 10.10 -25.34
N LYS A 157 17.56 10.51 -24.09
CA LYS A 157 17.54 9.62 -22.92
C LYS A 157 16.21 9.74 -22.22
N GLY A 158 15.48 8.62 -22.09
CA GLY A 158 14.26 8.55 -21.29
C GLY A 158 14.60 8.28 -19.83
N THR A 159 14.16 9.15 -18.92
CA THR A 159 14.21 8.93 -17.45
C THR A 159 12.80 8.92 -16.89
N PHE A 160 12.53 8.05 -15.93
CA PHE A 160 11.16 7.86 -15.42
C PHE A 160 11.16 7.36 -13.98
N THR A 161 10.03 7.58 -13.30
CA THR A 161 9.68 6.88 -12.06
C THR A 161 8.55 5.91 -12.34
N VAL A 162 8.53 4.81 -11.58
CA VAL A 162 7.58 3.71 -11.77
C VAL A 162 6.90 3.34 -10.46
N THR A 163 5.88 2.51 -10.50
CA THR A 163 5.33 1.86 -9.32
C THR A 163 6.43 1.04 -8.63
N ASP A 164 6.32 0.94 -7.30
CA ASP A 164 7.33 0.25 -6.48
C ASP A 164 7.54 -1.19 -6.95
N GLY A 165 8.82 -1.56 -7.10
CA GLY A 165 9.23 -2.87 -7.58
C GLY A 165 9.08 -3.11 -9.09
N ALA A 166 8.48 -2.18 -9.86
CA ALA A 166 8.38 -2.34 -11.32
C ALA A 166 9.71 -2.04 -12.03
N THR A 167 9.93 -2.73 -13.13
CA THR A 167 11.03 -2.51 -14.09
C THR A 167 10.48 -2.03 -15.42
N VAL A 168 11.30 -1.34 -16.21
CA VAL A 168 10.89 -0.85 -17.54
C VAL A 168 11.95 -1.13 -18.57
N ALA A 169 11.53 -1.54 -19.74
CA ALA A 169 12.38 -1.67 -20.92
C ALA A 169 11.83 -0.78 -22.06
N PRO A 170 12.64 0.04 -22.73
CA PRO A 170 14.08 0.29 -22.52
C PRO A 170 14.41 0.86 -21.13
N ALA A 171 15.62 0.58 -20.64
CA ALA A 171 16.03 1.00 -19.29
C ALA A 171 16.14 2.52 -19.17
N SER A 172 15.94 3.04 -17.95
CA SER A 172 16.11 4.47 -17.66
C SER A 172 17.53 4.93 -18.00
N GLY A 173 17.64 6.06 -18.69
CA GLY A 173 18.90 6.63 -19.16
C GLY A 173 19.44 6.02 -20.48
N SER A 174 18.78 5.00 -21.04
CA SER A 174 19.13 4.49 -22.38
C SER A 174 18.80 5.50 -23.47
N ILE A 175 19.67 5.57 -24.49
CA ILE A 175 19.44 6.43 -25.65
C ILE A 175 18.50 5.71 -26.60
N GLN A 176 17.49 6.44 -27.07
CA GLN A 176 16.50 5.96 -28.05
C GLN A 176 16.33 6.98 -29.17
N ASP A 177 15.95 6.48 -30.35
CA ASP A 177 15.53 7.28 -31.49
C ASP A 177 14.00 7.46 -31.44
N PHE A 178 13.56 8.71 -31.28
CA PHE A 178 12.15 9.08 -31.22
C PHE A 178 11.60 9.68 -32.52
N THR A 179 12.26 9.42 -33.64
CA THR A 179 11.71 9.77 -34.99
C THR A 179 10.35 9.09 -35.20
N ASN A 180 10.18 7.90 -34.63
CA ASN A 180 8.93 7.17 -34.52
C ASN A 180 8.57 6.96 -33.05
N PRO A 181 7.28 6.69 -32.71
CA PRO A 181 6.89 6.35 -31.36
C PRO A 181 7.67 5.17 -30.81
N VAL A 182 8.18 5.29 -29.59
CA VAL A 182 8.94 4.24 -28.88
C VAL A 182 8.09 3.63 -27.78
N THR A 183 8.04 2.31 -27.71
CA THR A 183 7.31 1.61 -26.65
C THR A 183 8.22 1.35 -25.44
N TYR A 184 7.81 1.84 -24.29
CA TYR A 184 8.38 1.52 -22.99
C TYR A 184 7.46 0.56 -22.27
N THR A 185 7.94 -0.62 -21.93
CA THR A 185 7.14 -1.68 -21.27
C THR A 185 7.48 -1.76 -19.81
N ALA A 186 6.54 -1.40 -18.95
CA ALA A 186 6.64 -1.58 -17.51
C ALA A 186 6.23 -3.00 -17.14
N THR A 187 6.99 -3.65 -16.24
CA THR A 187 6.74 -5.03 -15.79
C THR A 187 6.88 -5.12 -14.28
N TYR A 188 5.91 -5.74 -13.64
CA TYR A 188 5.95 -6.09 -12.22
C TYR A 188 5.23 -7.42 -12.00
N ARG A 189 5.98 -8.45 -11.58
CA ARG A 189 5.46 -9.83 -11.49
C ARG A 189 4.79 -10.25 -12.82
N SER A 190 3.49 -10.53 -12.80
CA SER A 190 2.68 -10.87 -13.98
C SER A 190 2.12 -9.67 -14.74
N ALA A 191 2.11 -8.48 -14.13
CA ALA A 191 1.62 -7.27 -14.77
C ALA A 191 2.62 -6.75 -15.81
N VAL A 192 2.16 -6.59 -17.07
CA VAL A 192 2.93 -6.05 -18.19
C VAL A 192 2.14 -4.91 -18.81
N THR A 193 2.69 -3.72 -18.80
CA THR A 193 1.99 -2.51 -19.30
C THR A 193 2.88 -1.78 -20.29
N PRO A 194 2.56 -1.81 -21.60
CA PRO A 194 3.25 -1.02 -22.60
C PRO A 194 2.75 0.42 -22.60
N TYR A 195 3.68 1.38 -22.69
CA TYR A 195 3.44 2.80 -22.91
C TYR A 195 4.04 3.23 -24.21
N VAL A 196 3.26 3.89 -25.07
CA VAL A 196 3.74 4.44 -26.33
C VAL A 196 4.17 5.88 -26.09
N VAL A 197 5.47 6.15 -26.26
CA VAL A 197 6.06 7.48 -26.13
C VAL A 197 6.15 8.14 -27.49
N THR A 198 5.49 9.29 -27.64
CA THR A 198 5.52 10.11 -28.85
C THR A 198 6.19 11.44 -28.55
N VAL A 199 7.19 11.80 -29.33
CA VAL A 199 7.88 13.08 -29.24
C VAL A 199 7.44 13.98 -30.39
N THR A 200 7.05 15.19 -30.06
CA THR A 200 6.68 16.22 -31.01
C THR A 200 7.63 17.41 -30.92
N GLN A 201 8.20 17.84 -32.03
CA GLN A 201 9.00 19.05 -32.04
C GLN A 201 8.09 20.26 -32.26
N GLY A 202 8.26 21.29 -31.43
CA GLY A 202 7.44 22.49 -31.46
C GLY A 202 8.05 23.65 -30.69
N ASN A 203 7.34 24.78 -30.71
CA ASN A 203 7.72 25.91 -29.86
C ASN A 203 7.37 25.59 -28.41
N VAL A 204 8.37 25.21 -27.61
CA VAL A 204 8.22 25.05 -26.16
C VAL A 204 8.29 26.44 -25.55
N ILE A 205 7.15 26.95 -25.08
CA ILE A 205 7.15 28.14 -24.23
C ILE A 205 7.70 27.66 -22.88
N PRO A 206 8.88 28.14 -22.43
CA PRO A 206 9.41 27.74 -21.14
C PRO A 206 8.40 28.15 -20.05
N THR A 207 7.90 27.19 -19.28
CA THR A 207 7.02 27.44 -18.13
C THR A 207 7.73 28.17 -16.98
N ALA A 208 8.99 28.59 -17.16
CA ALA A 208 9.79 29.35 -16.21
C ALA A 208 9.66 30.88 -16.36
N PHE A 209 8.66 31.40 -17.09
CA PHE A 209 8.30 32.80 -17.02
C PHE A 209 7.16 33.03 -16.02
N VAL A 210 7.39 32.73 -14.76
CA VAL A 210 6.71 33.40 -13.66
C VAL A 210 7.58 34.57 -13.21
N GLY A 211 7.84 35.45 -14.15
CA GLY A 211 8.26 36.81 -13.84
C GLY A 211 6.99 37.62 -13.74
N THR A 212 6.83 38.37 -12.65
CA THR A 212 5.82 39.41 -12.50
C THR A 212 5.78 40.25 -13.78
N ALA A 213 4.63 40.23 -14.45
CA ALA A 213 4.41 41.00 -15.67
C ALA A 213 4.45 42.47 -15.35
N SER A 214 5.61 43.13 -15.49
CA SER A 214 5.73 44.53 -15.71
C SER A 214 5.79 44.75 -17.21
N SER A 215 4.66 45.18 -17.77
CA SER A 215 4.47 45.75 -19.08
C SER A 215 5.19 45.08 -20.26
N VAL A 216 4.49 44.18 -20.93
CA VAL A 216 4.76 43.90 -22.34
C VAL A 216 4.17 45.04 -23.18
N SER A 217 5.03 46.02 -23.58
CA SER A 217 4.67 46.90 -24.65
C SER A 217 4.72 46.14 -25.99
N LEU A 218 3.57 45.91 -26.59
CA LEU A 218 3.50 45.50 -27.98
C LEU A 218 4.17 46.63 -28.80
N LEU A 219 5.33 46.32 -29.39
CA LEU A 219 5.89 47.10 -30.46
C LEU A 219 4.94 46.88 -31.70
N THR A 220 4.00 47.79 -31.85
CA THR A 220 3.29 47.96 -33.10
C THR A 220 4.30 48.36 -34.15
N SER A 221 4.39 47.53 -35.21
CA SER A 221 5.14 47.85 -36.42
C SER A 221 4.71 49.23 -36.95
N PRO A 222 5.64 50.14 -37.34
CA PRO A 222 5.25 51.41 -37.93
C PRO A 222 4.59 51.10 -39.28
N GLU A 223 3.35 51.58 -39.44
CA GLU A 223 2.70 51.62 -40.71
C GLU A 223 3.54 52.44 -41.69
N GLU A 224 3.91 51.83 -42.80
CA GLU A 224 4.48 52.44 -43.97
C GLU A 224 3.40 53.31 -44.63
N LYS A 225 3.56 54.60 -44.52
CA LYS A 225 2.73 55.56 -45.31
C LYS A 225 3.33 55.69 -46.69
N ALA A 226 2.55 55.29 -47.70
CA ALA A 226 2.72 55.67 -49.11
C ALA A 226 2.34 57.11 -49.32
#